data_76789113aeb2fe9eebc650c7a106a8fd
#
_entry.id   76789113aeb2fe9eebc650c7a106a8fd
#
_cell.length_a   1.000
_cell.length_b   1.000
_cell.length_c   1.000
_cell.angle_alpha   90.00
_cell.angle_beta   90.00
_cell.angle_gamma   90.00
#
_symmetry.space_group_name_H-M   'P 1'
#
loop_
_entity.id
_entity.type
_entity.pdbx_description
1 polymer ?
#
loop_
_entity_poly.entity_id
_entity_poly.type
_entity_poly.pdbx_seq_one_letter_code
_entity_poly.pdbx_strand_id
1 'polypeptide(L)'
;YTKARANKKSTIKIWKSIKTHEDKKWTKKYHDPDPKKKSFGAKVIITMKNGKKYTEELDRADAHPYGARPFKRENYINKFHILTDKVISKKESERFLKDVQNCKNLKNGQLDKLNIEISKKFLKRNNKAGIF
;
A
#
# COMPACT_ATOMS: atom_id res chain seq x y z
N TYR A 1 -0.53 8.32 -6.88
CA TYR A 1 -1.32 9.54 -6.61
C TYR A 1 -0.51 10.75 -7.05
N THR A 2 -1.10 11.66 -7.85
CA THR A 2 -0.47 12.91 -8.23
C THR A 2 -1.36 14.08 -7.80
N LYS A 3 -0.74 15.21 -7.40
CA LYS A 3 -1.45 16.43 -7.01
C LYS A 3 -2.42 16.91 -8.10
N ALA A 4 -2.00 16.84 -9.36
CA ALA A 4 -2.83 17.21 -10.51
C ALA A 4 -4.11 16.35 -10.59
N ARG A 5 -4.02 15.04 -10.33
CA ARG A 5 -5.19 14.15 -10.34
C ARG A 5 -6.09 14.36 -9.14
N ALA A 6 -5.53 14.57 -7.95
CA ALA A 6 -6.28 14.84 -6.72
C ALA A 6 -7.11 16.12 -6.84
N ASN A 7 -6.56 17.16 -7.48
CA ASN A 7 -7.20 18.47 -7.64
C ASN A 7 -8.17 18.57 -8.83
N LYS A 8 -8.41 17.49 -9.59
CA LYS A 8 -9.43 17.52 -10.65
C LYS A 8 -10.81 17.74 -10.04
N LYS A 9 -11.59 18.66 -10.60
CA LYS A 9 -12.98 18.94 -10.16
C LYS A 9 -13.83 17.67 -10.09
N SER A 10 -13.68 16.74 -11.04
CA SER A 10 -14.37 15.45 -11.03
C SER A 10 -13.97 14.57 -9.84
N THR A 11 -12.67 14.50 -9.51
CA THR A 11 -12.17 13.75 -8.35
C THR A 11 -12.71 14.33 -7.05
N ILE A 12 -12.65 15.65 -6.89
CA ILE A 12 -13.17 16.36 -5.71
C ILE A 12 -14.68 16.13 -5.56
N LYS A 13 -15.43 16.18 -6.68
CA LYS A 13 -16.89 15.94 -6.66
C LYS A 13 -17.22 14.54 -6.16
N ILE A 14 -16.52 13.52 -6.68
CA ILE A 14 -16.71 12.13 -6.22
C ILE A 14 -16.38 12.02 -4.74
N TRP A 15 -15.22 12.54 -4.32
CA TRP A 15 -14.80 12.48 -2.91
C TRP A 15 -15.82 13.12 -1.96
N LYS A 16 -16.34 14.29 -2.30
CA LYS A 16 -17.39 14.98 -1.51
C LYS A 16 -18.72 14.20 -1.48
N SER A 17 -18.93 13.27 -2.39
CA SER A 17 -20.13 12.43 -2.43
C SER A 17 -20.01 11.16 -1.59
N ILE A 18 -18.81 10.83 -1.11
CA ILE A 18 -18.58 9.65 -0.29
C ILE A 18 -19.03 9.92 1.15
N LYS A 19 -19.84 9.02 1.67
CA LYS A 19 -20.20 8.96 3.09
C LYS A 19 -19.66 7.66 3.66
N THR A 20 -18.99 7.74 4.80
CA THR A 20 -18.45 6.57 5.49
C THR A 20 -19.31 6.27 6.70
N HIS A 21 -19.69 5.02 6.87
CA HIS A 21 -20.43 4.52 7.99
C HIS A 21 -19.70 3.35 8.61
N GLU A 22 -19.72 3.27 9.94
CA GLU A 22 -19.28 2.07 10.64
C GLU A 22 -20.26 0.93 10.37
N ASP A 23 -19.74 -0.26 10.11
CA ASP A 23 -20.49 -1.51 10.11
C ASP A 23 -19.88 -2.41 11.19
N LYS A 24 -20.65 -2.73 12.23
CA LYS A 24 -20.24 -3.56 13.36
C LYS A 24 -19.71 -4.94 12.95
N LYS A 25 -20.14 -5.46 11.80
CA LYS A 25 -19.61 -6.70 11.21
C LYS A 25 -18.10 -6.57 10.95
N TRP A 26 -17.69 -5.45 10.35
CA TRP A 26 -16.27 -5.21 10.02
C TRP A 26 -15.46 -4.87 11.27
N THR A 27 -16.02 -4.09 12.19
CA THR A 27 -15.38 -3.78 13.48
C THR A 27 -15.10 -5.07 14.26
N LYS A 28 -16.08 -5.99 14.34
CA LYS A 28 -15.91 -7.29 14.99
C LYS A 28 -14.81 -8.13 14.32
N LYS A 29 -14.81 -8.22 12.99
CA LYS A 29 -13.78 -8.97 12.25
C LYS A 29 -12.39 -8.37 12.40
N TYR A 30 -12.28 -7.06 12.45
CA TYR A 30 -10.99 -6.38 12.66
C TYR A 30 -10.35 -6.73 14.01
N HIS A 31 -11.16 -6.90 15.06
CA HIS A 31 -10.71 -7.25 16.39
C HIS A 31 -10.73 -8.76 16.70
N ASP A 32 -11.03 -9.60 15.70
CA ASP A 32 -11.04 -11.06 15.91
C ASP A 32 -9.62 -11.54 16.29
N PRO A 33 -9.46 -12.31 17.38
CA PRO A 33 -8.17 -12.83 17.82
C PRO A 33 -7.62 -13.92 16.89
N ASP A 34 -8.50 -14.59 16.13
CA ASP A 34 -8.07 -15.60 15.16
C ASP A 34 -7.57 -14.93 13.87
N PRO A 35 -6.28 -15.04 13.52
CA PRO A 35 -5.73 -14.42 12.31
C PRO A 35 -6.39 -14.90 11.02
N LYS A 36 -7.01 -16.08 11.01
CA LYS A 36 -7.74 -16.60 9.85
C LYS A 36 -9.10 -15.95 9.69
N LYS A 37 -9.71 -15.47 10.77
CA LYS A 37 -11.00 -14.77 10.77
C LYS A 37 -10.84 -13.27 10.73
N LYS A 38 -9.73 -12.76 11.28
CA LYS A 38 -9.41 -11.35 11.28
C LYS A 38 -9.39 -10.80 9.85
N SER A 39 -10.10 -9.71 9.62
CA SER A 39 -10.14 -9.08 8.31
C SER A 39 -10.28 -7.56 8.41
N PHE A 40 -9.77 -6.88 7.38
CA PHE A 40 -9.88 -5.43 7.18
C PHE A 40 -10.75 -5.21 5.95
N GLY A 41 -12.01 -5.64 6.05
CA GLY A 41 -12.95 -5.61 4.94
C GLY A 41 -13.72 -4.31 4.85
N ALA A 42 -14.39 -4.14 3.71
CA ALA A 42 -15.28 -3.01 3.47
C ALA A 42 -16.40 -3.40 2.51
N LYS A 43 -17.49 -2.63 2.57
CA LYS A 43 -18.59 -2.68 1.62
C LYS A 43 -18.73 -1.30 0.98
N VAL A 44 -18.86 -1.26 -0.33
CA VAL A 44 -19.11 -0.03 -1.09
C VAL A 44 -20.48 -0.13 -1.75
N ILE A 45 -21.28 0.91 -1.61
CA ILE A 45 -22.58 1.05 -2.28
C ILE A 45 -22.52 2.32 -3.12
N ILE A 46 -22.69 2.21 -4.43
CA ILE A 46 -22.75 3.34 -5.36
C ILE A 46 -24.20 3.50 -5.81
N THR A 47 -24.82 4.64 -5.48
CA THR A 47 -26.15 4.99 -5.96
C THR A 47 -26.02 5.97 -7.13
N MET A 48 -26.51 5.57 -8.29
CA MET A 48 -26.55 6.40 -9.48
C MET A 48 -27.69 7.43 -9.41
N LYS A 49 -27.62 8.47 -10.26
CA LYS A 49 -28.68 9.50 -10.33
C LYS A 49 -30.07 8.95 -10.68
N ASN A 50 -30.13 7.86 -11.43
CA ASN A 50 -31.38 7.17 -11.79
C ASN A 50 -31.85 6.20 -10.69
N GLY A 51 -31.25 6.21 -9.50
CA GLY A 51 -31.61 5.35 -8.38
C GLY A 51 -30.99 3.95 -8.44
N LYS A 52 -30.36 3.53 -9.54
CA LYS A 52 -29.70 2.22 -9.64
C LYS A 52 -28.54 2.14 -8.65
N LYS A 53 -28.47 1.00 -7.92
CA LYS A 53 -27.41 0.75 -6.94
C LYS A 53 -26.47 -0.34 -7.42
N TYR A 54 -25.20 -0.13 -7.18
CA TYR A 54 -24.13 -1.13 -7.34
C TYR A 54 -23.52 -1.37 -5.97
N THR A 55 -23.33 -2.62 -5.62
CA THR A 55 -22.78 -3.01 -4.31
C THR A 55 -21.67 -3.99 -4.52
N GLU A 56 -20.52 -3.70 -3.90
CA GLU A 56 -19.37 -4.59 -3.83
C GLU A 56 -18.92 -4.71 -2.38
N GLU A 57 -18.52 -5.90 -1.99
CA GLU A 57 -18.04 -6.21 -0.65
C GLU A 57 -16.76 -7.03 -0.78
N LEU A 58 -15.73 -6.62 -0.05
CA LEU A 58 -14.46 -7.32 0.00
C LEU A 58 -14.09 -7.58 1.46
N ASP A 59 -14.02 -8.84 1.84
CA ASP A 59 -13.68 -9.23 3.21
C ASP A 59 -12.22 -8.91 3.55
N ARG A 60 -11.30 -9.17 2.62
CA ARG A 60 -9.88 -8.87 2.76
C ARG A 60 -9.23 -8.64 1.40
N ALA A 61 -8.13 -7.90 1.40
CA ALA A 61 -7.38 -7.62 0.18
C ALA A 61 -6.92 -8.92 -0.49
N ASP A 62 -6.95 -8.96 -1.81
CA ASP A 62 -6.51 -10.11 -2.61
C ASP A 62 -5.06 -10.53 -2.28
N ALA A 63 -4.20 -9.56 -2.04
CA ALA A 63 -2.78 -9.76 -1.73
C ALA A 63 -2.51 -10.26 -0.30
N HIS A 64 -3.54 -10.30 0.57
CA HIS A 64 -3.41 -10.82 1.93
C HIS A 64 -3.04 -12.30 1.90
N PRO A 65 -2.28 -12.86 2.89
CA PRO A 65 -1.95 -14.29 2.95
C PRO A 65 -3.15 -15.25 2.82
N TYR A 66 -4.33 -14.81 3.30
CA TYR A 66 -5.60 -15.54 3.17
C TYR A 66 -6.56 -14.89 2.15
N GLY A 67 -6.05 -14.03 1.26
CA GLY A 67 -6.82 -13.42 0.18
C GLY A 67 -6.91 -14.32 -1.05
N ALA A 68 -7.61 -13.84 -2.09
CA ALA A 68 -7.82 -14.59 -3.32
C ALA A 68 -6.54 -14.76 -4.16
N ARG A 69 -5.58 -13.83 -4.02
CA ARG A 69 -4.30 -13.82 -4.76
C ARG A 69 -3.15 -13.42 -3.83
N PRO A 70 -2.75 -14.28 -2.87
CA PRO A 70 -1.73 -13.94 -1.89
C PRO A 70 -0.43 -13.52 -2.55
N PHE A 71 0.17 -12.45 -2.04
CA PHE A 71 1.48 -12.02 -2.51
C PHE A 71 2.54 -13.06 -2.18
N LYS A 72 3.33 -13.41 -3.18
CA LYS A 72 4.54 -14.21 -3.08
C LYS A 72 5.76 -13.29 -3.10
N ARG A 73 6.94 -13.86 -2.90
CA ARG A 73 8.21 -13.10 -2.88
C ARG A 73 8.39 -12.22 -4.12
N GLU A 74 8.13 -12.74 -5.30
CA GLU A 74 8.24 -12.01 -6.55
C GLU A 74 7.34 -10.77 -6.62
N ASN A 75 6.15 -10.84 -6.02
CA ASN A 75 5.23 -9.70 -5.97
C ASN A 75 5.80 -8.56 -5.11
N TYR A 76 6.43 -8.91 -3.97
CA TYR A 76 7.08 -7.92 -3.10
C TYR A 76 8.33 -7.33 -3.78
N ILE A 77 9.14 -8.15 -4.46
CA ILE A 77 10.30 -7.67 -5.22
C ILE A 77 9.85 -6.72 -6.33
N ASN A 78 8.83 -7.09 -7.09
CA ASN A 78 8.28 -6.20 -8.13
C ASN A 78 7.73 -4.89 -7.55
N LYS A 79 7.02 -4.97 -6.43
CA LYS A 79 6.53 -3.77 -5.72
C LYS A 79 7.70 -2.87 -5.29
N PHE A 80 8.78 -3.46 -4.77
CA PHE A 80 9.99 -2.73 -4.40
C PHE A 80 10.57 -2.00 -5.62
N HIS A 81 10.75 -2.67 -6.75
CA HIS A 81 11.25 -2.05 -7.97
C HIS A 81 10.37 -0.89 -8.45
N ILE A 82 9.04 -1.07 -8.47
CA ILE A 82 8.11 0.00 -8.87
C ILE A 82 8.21 1.22 -7.95
N LEU A 83 8.34 1.02 -6.63
CA LEU A 83 8.38 2.11 -5.67
C LEU A 83 9.74 2.82 -5.63
N THR A 84 10.81 2.14 -5.99
CA THR A 84 12.17 2.67 -5.95
C THR A 84 12.68 3.14 -7.32
N ASP A 85 11.88 2.94 -8.38
CA ASP A 85 12.21 3.45 -9.71
C ASP A 85 12.54 4.95 -9.65
N LYS A 86 13.66 5.36 -10.27
CA LYS A 86 14.19 6.74 -10.26
C LYS A 86 14.62 7.30 -8.90
N VAL A 87 14.51 6.52 -7.83
CA VAL A 87 14.92 6.93 -6.47
C VAL A 87 16.30 6.37 -6.12
N ILE A 88 16.53 5.09 -6.45
CA ILE A 88 17.81 4.42 -6.26
C ILE A 88 18.36 3.89 -7.59
N SER A 89 19.67 3.64 -7.64
CA SER A 89 20.26 3.02 -8.83
C SER A 89 19.88 1.55 -8.94
N LYS A 90 19.90 1.00 -10.15
CA LYS A 90 19.69 -0.43 -10.38
C LYS A 90 20.67 -1.29 -9.57
N LYS A 91 21.96 -0.91 -9.56
CA LYS A 91 23.00 -1.58 -8.77
C LYS A 91 22.66 -1.63 -7.28
N GLU A 92 22.20 -0.52 -6.72
CA GLU A 92 21.80 -0.47 -5.30
C GLU A 92 20.54 -1.29 -5.01
N SER A 93 19.57 -1.25 -5.92
CA SER A 93 18.37 -2.08 -5.83
C SER A 93 18.72 -3.58 -5.76
N GLU A 94 19.61 -4.04 -6.64
CA GLU A 94 20.08 -5.43 -6.69
C GLU A 94 20.88 -5.80 -5.43
N ARG A 95 21.79 -4.93 -4.97
CA ARG A 95 22.55 -5.13 -3.72
C ARG A 95 21.60 -5.30 -2.53
N PHE A 96 20.72 -4.34 -2.34
CA PHE A 96 19.77 -4.34 -1.20
C PHE A 96 18.91 -5.59 -1.20
N LEU A 97 18.30 -5.95 -2.33
CA LEU A 97 17.47 -7.14 -2.44
C LEU A 97 18.25 -8.43 -2.14
N LYS A 98 19.51 -8.51 -2.60
CA LYS A 98 20.41 -9.63 -2.27
C LYS A 98 20.64 -9.74 -0.77
N ASP A 99 20.98 -8.64 -0.12
CA ASP A 99 21.28 -8.62 1.31
C ASP A 99 20.03 -8.90 2.15
N VAL A 100 18.87 -8.34 1.81
CA VAL A 100 17.60 -8.63 2.49
C VAL A 100 17.22 -10.12 2.34
N GLN A 101 17.37 -10.70 1.16
CA GLN A 101 17.07 -12.11 0.93
C GLN A 101 18.04 -13.04 1.68
N ASN A 102 19.25 -12.57 1.95
CA ASN A 102 20.28 -13.29 2.68
C ASN A 102 20.38 -12.87 4.17
N CYS A 103 19.41 -12.13 4.69
CA CYS A 103 19.50 -11.52 6.02
C CYS A 103 19.79 -12.54 7.15
N LYS A 104 19.31 -13.77 7.02
CA LYS A 104 19.58 -14.86 8.00
C LYS A 104 21.05 -15.25 8.14
N ASN A 105 21.89 -14.94 7.13
CA ASN A 105 23.31 -15.24 7.10
C ASN A 105 24.20 -14.03 7.44
N LEU A 106 23.59 -12.87 7.74
CA LEU A 106 24.33 -11.68 8.14
C LEU A 106 24.94 -11.93 9.53
N LYS A 107 26.22 -11.56 9.65
CA LYS A 107 26.97 -11.62 10.91
C LYS A 107 26.78 -10.34 11.74
N ASN A 108 27.18 -10.38 13.00
CA ASN A 108 27.24 -9.19 13.83
C ASN A 108 28.05 -8.07 13.15
N GLY A 109 27.57 -6.85 13.21
CA GLY A 109 28.16 -5.68 12.55
C GLY A 109 27.85 -5.56 11.05
N GLN A 110 26.98 -6.40 10.48
CA GLN A 110 26.58 -6.35 9.08
C GLN A 110 25.13 -5.90 8.84
N LEU A 111 24.42 -5.48 9.88
CA LEU A 111 23.01 -5.03 9.75
C LEU A 111 22.89 -3.73 8.97
N ASP A 112 23.95 -2.93 8.89
CA ASP A 112 24.04 -1.75 8.04
C ASP A 112 23.80 -2.05 6.56
N LYS A 113 24.13 -3.27 6.10
CA LYS A 113 23.84 -3.73 4.73
C LYS A 113 22.35 -3.75 4.39
N LEU A 114 21.48 -3.75 5.39
CA LEU A 114 20.02 -3.67 5.22
C LEU A 114 19.54 -2.22 5.07
N ASN A 115 20.43 -1.23 5.04
CA ASN A 115 20.09 0.14 4.70
C ASN A 115 20.19 0.37 3.19
N ILE A 116 19.26 1.17 2.67
CA ILE A 116 19.29 1.61 1.27
C ILE A 116 20.14 2.87 1.14
N GLU A 117 21.06 2.88 0.18
CA GLU A 117 21.85 4.05 -0.16
C GLU A 117 21.10 4.91 -1.17
N ILE A 118 20.67 6.09 -0.73
CA ILE A 118 19.96 7.05 -1.55
C ILE A 118 20.91 8.17 -1.99
N SER A 119 20.92 8.48 -3.27
CA SER A 119 21.71 9.58 -3.79
C SER A 119 21.32 10.91 -3.12
N LYS A 120 22.31 11.71 -2.70
CA LYS A 120 22.09 13.02 -2.04
C LYS A 120 21.15 13.96 -2.80
N LYS A 121 21.09 13.85 -4.14
CA LYS A 121 20.16 14.64 -4.96
C LYS A 121 18.66 14.39 -4.64
N PHE A 122 18.32 13.21 -4.12
CA PHE A 122 16.95 12.86 -3.72
C PHE A 122 16.66 13.18 -2.25
N LEU A 123 17.70 13.47 -1.45
CA LEU A 123 17.58 13.82 -0.04
C LEU A 123 17.33 15.31 0.20
N LYS A 124 17.07 16.09 -0.84
CA LYS A 124 16.73 17.51 -0.69
C LYS A 124 15.47 17.63 0.18
N ARG A 125 15.59 18.36 1.30
CA ARG A 125 14.45 18.72 2.14
C ARG A 125 13.38 19.40 1.28
N ASN A 126 12.21 18.83 1.23
CA ASN A 126 11.06 19.48 0.67
C ASN A 126 10.48 20.41 1.74
N ASN A 127 10.75 21.70 1.64
CA ASN A 127 10.21 22.71 2.55
C ASN A 127 8.76 23.07 2.24
N LYS A 128 8.13 22.37 1.30
CA LYS A 128 6.71 22.56 1.02
C LYS A 128 5.89 21.71 1.98
N ALA A 129 4.81 22.28 2.50
CA ALA A 129 3.80 21.53 3.24
C ALA A 129 3.39 20.28 2.44
N GLY A 130 2.99 19.23 3.15
CA GLY A 130 2.62 17.94 2.54
C GLY A 130 1.53 18.03 1.48
N ILE A 131 0.96 16.90 1.14
CA ILE A 131 -0.03 16.76 0.05
C ILE A 131 -1.34 17.53 0.37
N PHE A 132 -1.54 17.90 1.64
CA PHE A 132 -2.72 18.62 2.14
C PHE A 132 -2.39 20.06 2.44
#